data_dc6581e7510f0bbf64cfbbc0768ab0f4
#
_entry.id   dc6581e7510f0bbf64cfbbc0768ab0f4
#
_cell.length_a   1.000
_cell.length_b   1.000
_cell.length_c   1.000
_cell.angle_alpha   90.00
_cell.angle_beta   90.00
_cell.angle_gamma   90.00
#
_symmetry.space_group_name_H-M   'P 1'
#
loop_
_entity.id
_entity.type
_entity.pdbx_description
1 polymer ?
#
loop_
_entity_poly.entity_id
_entity_poly.type
_entity_poly.pdbx_seq_one_letter_code
_entity_poly.pdbx_strand_id
1 'polypeptide(L)'
;MGLQRDALRGRVAVVTGSTRGLGLAMARQLGRQGATVVVASRSAGDVEAAVEQLRSEGVAASGRRCDTGELADVEALRDEALGLGTLDIWVNNAGASGVFGPTASTPADDFTRVVRTNILGTFHGSRVALPVFLGQGHGDLVNVYGHGDQGPVALQNAYASSKRWVRQFTETLRLESKDTGVRVHGLNPGLVMTDMLGHVTSQPGYEHRLRGLQVVVGLWGQSPDDAARPLLALVTSDTAEFRDLTKTTMVTRGVRNVLAGRLRRANRMPLDVTVLDTR
;
A
#
# COMPACT_ATOMS: atom_id res chain seq x y z
N MET A 1 15.13 17.57 11.20
CA MET A 1 15.36 16.77 12.41
C MET A 1 15.64 15.35 11.95
N GLY A 2 16.89 14.86 12.08
CA GLY A 2 17.23 13.47 11.71
C GLY A 2 16.51 12.53 12.67
N LEU A 3 15.73 11.57 12.11
CA LEU A 3 15.14 10.51 12.90
C LEU A 3 16.27 9.72 13.58
N GLN A 4 16.12 9.52 14.88
CA GLN A 4 17.07 8.76 15.69
C GLN A 4 17.13 7.33 15.10
N ARG A 5 18.32 6.82 14.79
CA ARG A 5 18.47 5.40 14.41
C ARG A 5 17.90 4.55 15.56
N ASP A 6 17.17 3.48 15.20
CA ASP A 6 16.53 2.57 16.16
C ASP A 6 15.22 3.08 16.84
N ALA A 7 14.52 4.03 16.23
CA ALA A 7 13.25 4.55 16.77
C ALA A 7 12.16 3.46 16.98
N LEU A 8 12.29 2.31 16.31
CA LEU A 8 11.35 1.18 16.38
C LEU A 8 11.99 -0.10 16.94
N ARG A 9 13.12 0.02 17.64
CA ARG A 9 13.80 -1.14 18.23
C ARG A 9 12.86 -1.91 19.19
N GLY A 10 12.81 -3.23 19.01
CA GLY A 10 11.98 -4.13 19.82
C GLY A 10 10.52 -4.19 19.43
N ARG A 11 10.08 -3.41 18.43
CA ARG A 11 8.72 -3.46 17.89
C ARG A 11 8.59 -4.51 16.78
N VAL A 12 7.42 -5.13 16.69
CA VAL A 12 7.07 -6.00 15.56
C VAL A 12 6.09 -5.27 14.63
N ALA A 13 6.36 -5.33 13.33
CA ALA A 13 5.58 -4.68 12.30
C ALA A 13 5.15 -5.67 11.21
N VAL A 14 3.85 -5.77 10.93
CA VAL A 14 3.30 -6.53 9.80
C VAL A 14 3.04 -5.59 8.63
N VAL A 15 3.45 -5.99 7.43
CA VAL A 15 3.10 -5.29 6.18
C VAL A 15 2.50 -6.28 5.20
N THR A 16 1.23 -6.12 4.84
CA THR A 16 0.59 -6.99 3.84
C THR A 16 0.96 -6.59 2.41
N GLY A 17 1.09 -7.58 1.50
CA GLY A 17 1.51 -7.32 0.11
C GLY A 17 2.92 -6.73 0.02
N SER A 18 3.86 -7.27 0.79
CA SER A 18 5.18 -6.67 1.03
C SER A 18 6.36 -7.42 0.42
N THR A 19 6.13 -8.28 -0.55
CA THR A 19 7.22 -9.00 -1.25
C THR A 19 7.84 -8.19 -2.39
N ARG A 20 7.23 -7.07 -2.79
CA ARG A 20 7.72 -6.17 -3.84
C ARG A 20 7.16 -4.75 -3.71
N GLY A 21 7.66 -3.86 -4.55
CA GLY A 21 7.12 -2.50 -4.72
C GLY A 21 7.04 -1.71 -3.43
N LEU A 22 5.91 -1.02 -3.23
CA LEU A 22 5.70 -0.15 -2.06
C LEU A 22 5.73 -0.93 -0.74
N GLY A 23 5.10 -2.11 -0.68
CA GLY A 23 5.06 -2.91 0.54
C GLY A 23 6.45 -3.35 1.02
N LEU A 24 7.31 -3.80 0.10
CA LEU A 24 8.70 -4.15 0.42
C LEU A 24 9.50 -2.92 0.88
N ALA A 25 9.30 -1.78 0.23
CA ALA A 25 9.93 -0.53 0.63
C ALA A 25 9.47 -0.07 2.04
N MET A 26 8.19 -0.26 2.38
CA MET A 26 7.66 0.00 3.72
C MET A 26 8.28 -0.93 4.76
N ALA A 27 8.33 -2.24 4.49
CA ALA A 27 8.96 -3.21 5.38
C ALA A 27 10.43 -2.88 5.61
N ARG A 28 11.18 -2.56 4.54
CA ARG A 28 12.58 -2.10 4.62
C ARG A 28 12.73 -0.85 5.48
N GLN A 29 11.82 0.12 5.31
CA GLN A 29 11.86 1.39 6.04
C GLN A 29 11.66 1.19 7.55
N LEU A 30 10.69 0.37 7.94
CA LEU A 30 10.44 0.02 9.35
C LEU A 30 11.61 -0.78 9.94
N GLY A 31 12.11 -1.77 9.20
CA GLY A 31 13.24 -2.60 9.64
C GLY A 31 14.54 -1.82 9.83
N ARG A 32 14.85 -0.84 8.96
CA ARG A 32 16.01 0.05 9.12
C ARG A 32 15.93 0.95 10.35
N GLN A 33 14.76 1.06 10.97
CA GLN A 33 14.55 1.74 12.24
C GLN A 33 14.50 0.78 13.43
N GLY A 34 14.87 -0.48 13.24
CA GLY A 34 15.03 -1.47 14.30
C GLY A 34 13.80 -2.35 14.55
N ALA A 35 12.72 -2.21 13.77
CA ALA A 35 11.57 -3.11 13.89
C ALA A 35 11.91 -4.50 13.32
N THR A 36 11.38 -5.56 13.95
CA THR A 36 11.25 -6.88 13.31
C THR A 36 10.06 -6.83 12.37
N VAL A 37 10.26 -7.09 11.08
CA VAL A 37 9.19 -6.99 10.08
C VAL A 37 8.67 -8.36 9.66
N VAL A 38 7.35 -8.49 9.54
CA VAL A 38 6.69 -9.69 9.01
C VAL A 38 6.12 -9.33 7.64
N VAL A 39 6.68 -9.94 6.60
CA VAL A 39 6.23 -9.75 5.22
C VAL A 39 5.21 -10.81 4.82
N ALA A 40 4.27 -10.43 3.96
CA ALA A 40 3.20 -11.32 3.54
C ALA A 40 2.81 -11.11 2.08
N SER A 41 2.59 -12.21 1.37
CA SER A 41 1.95 -12.26 0.06
C SER A 41 1.33 -13.63 -0.20
N ARG A 42 0.62 -13.78 -1.32
CA ARG A 42 -0.02 -15.05 -1.70
C ARG A 42 0.97 -16.12 -2.19
N SER A 43 2.16 -15.74 -2.60
CA SER A 43 3.21 -16.65 -3.09
C SER A 43 4.22 -16.91 -1.96
N ALA A 44 4.38 -18.16 -1.56
CA ALA A 44 5.36 -18.54 -0.54
C ALA A 44 6.80 -18.25 -0.99
N GLY A 45 7.13 -18.58 -2.25
CA GLY A 45 8.47 -18.31 -2.79
C GLY A 45 8.82 -16.82 -2.84
N ASP A 46 7.83 -15.93 -3.16
CA ASP A 46 8.08 -14.49 -3.12
C ASP A 46 8.30 -14.00 -1.67
N VAL A 47 7.61 -14.62 -0.69
CA VAL A 47 7.80 -14.30 0.73
C VAL A 47 9.20 -14.68 1.18
N GLU A 48 9.66 -15.90 0.87
CA GLU A 48 11.00 -16.39 1.20
C GLU A 48 12.07 -15.47 0.60
N ALA A 49 11.96 -15.15 -0.69
CA ALA A 49 12.89 -14.26 -1.37
C ALA A 49 12.94 -12.85 -0.75
N ALA A 50 11.78 -12.29 -0.38
CA ALA A 50 11.71 -10.98 0.26
C ALA A 50 12.30 -10.98 1.68
N VAL A 51 12.10 -12.04 2.46
CA VAL A 51 12.71 -12.24 3.78
C VAL A 51 14.22 -12.30 3.66
N GLU A 52 14.74 -13.12 2.72
CA GLU A 52 16.17 -13.24 2.48
C GLU A 52 16.79 -11.91 2.05
N GLN A 53 16.14 -11.20 1.13
CA GLN A 53 16.57 -9.87 0.71
C GLN A 53 16.65 -8.90 1.89
N LEU A 54 15.62 -8.80 2.72
CA LEU A 54 15.61 -7.90 3.88
C LEU A 54 16.69 -8.27 4.90
N ARG A 55 16.88 -9.57 5.15
CA ARG A 55 17.94 -10.05 6.05
C ARG A 55 19.35 -9.74 5.53
N SER A 56 19.56 -9.85 4.22
CA SER A 56 20.83 -9.45 3.60
C SER A 56 21.12 -7.95 3.70
N GLU A 57 20.07 -7.13 3.83
CA GLU A 57 20.16 -5.69 4.11
C GLU A 57 20.30 -5.36 5.60
N GLY A 58 20.41 -6.36 6.49
CA GLY A 58 20.56 -6.20 7.94
C GLY A 58 19.22 -5.95 8.68
N VAL A 59 18.09 -6.22 8.03
CA VAL A 59 16.74 -6.07 8.64
C VAL A 59 16.32 -7.39 9.28
N ALA A 60 15.88 -7.35 10.54
CA ALA A 60 15.22 -8.50 11.17
C ALA A 60 13.86 -8.75 10.48
N ALA A 61 13.74 -9.87 9.79
CA ALA A 61 12.55 -10.17 9.00
C ALA A 61 12.09 -11.62 9.18
N SER A 62 10.77 -11.82 9.22
CA SER A 62 10.05 -13.07 9.04
C SER A 62 9.01 -12.91 7.95
N GLY A 63 8.33 -13.98 7.58
CA GLY A 63 7.29 -13.89 6.57
C GLY A 63 6.38 -15.10 6.52
N ARG A 64 5.16 -14.88 6.03
CA ARG A 64 4.15 -15.91 5.91
C ARG A 64 3.35 -15.75 4.62
N ARG A 65 3.08 -16.87 3.94
CA ARG A 65 2.07 -16.87 2.86
C ARG A 65 0.73 -16.42 3.44
N CYS A 66 0.09 -15.45 2.80
CA CYS A 66 -1.20 -14.92 3.24
C CYS A 66 -1.99 -14.36 2.05
N ASP A 67 -3.18 -14.88 1.80
CA ASP A 67 -4.22 -14.19 1.03
C ASP A 67 -5.04 -13.34 2.01
N THR A 68 -4.92 -12.03 1.90
CA THR A 68 -5.62 -11.10 2.78
C THR A 68 -7.16 -11.16 2.62
N GLY A 69 -7.66 -11.73 1.52
CA GLY A 69 -9.07 -12.02 1.33
C GLY A 69 -9.61 -13.17 2.19
N GLU A 70 -8.72 -13.96 2.82
CA GLU A 70 -9.06 -15.09 3.69
C GLU A 70 -8.72 -14.74 5.14
N LEU A 71 -9.74 -14.70 6.01
CA LEU A 71 -9.58 -14.33 7.43
C LEU A 71 -8.59 -15.24 8.14
N ALA A 72 -8.68 -16.55 7.92
CA ALA A 72 -7.80 -17.54 8.56
C ALA A 72 -6.32 -17.33 8.22
N ASP A 73 -5.99 -16.92 6.97
CA ASP A 73 -4.61 -16.59 6.58
C ASP A 73 -4.11 -15.34 7.33
N VAL A 74 -4.99 -14.35 7.54
CA VAL A 74 -4.66 -13.10 8.24
C VAL A 74 -4.53 -13.33 9.75
N GLU A 75 -5.34 -14.20 10.34
CA GLU A 75 -5.19 -14.64 11.73
C GLU A 75 -3.85 -15.35 11.95
N ALA A 76 -3.49 -16.28 11.06
CA ALA A 76 -2.21 -16.96 11.12
C ALA A 76 -1.00 -16.00 10.91
N LEU A 77 -1.16 -14.93 10.12
CA LEU A 77 -0.15 -13.88 9.97
C LEU A 77 0.02 -13.06 11.26
N ARG A 78 -1.08 -12.75 11.95
CA ARG A 78 -1.05 -12.13 13.30
C ARG A 78 -0.31 -13.02 14.31
N ASP A 79 -0.61 -14.30 14.32
CA ASP A 79 0.01 -15.25 15.25
C ASP A 79 1.51 -15.40 15.00
N GLU A 80 1.94 -15.41 13.74
CA GLU A 80 3.36 -15.31 13.35
C GLU A 80 4.02 -14.08 13.97
N ALA A 81 3.38 -12.91 13.86
CA ALA A 81 3.92 -11.66 14.40
C ALA A 81 4.00 -11.70 15.94
N LEU A 82 2.96 -12.21 16.61
CA LEU A 82 2.93 -12.35 18.08
C LEU A 82 3.98 -13.34 18.60
N GLY A 83 4.36 -14.35 17.82
CA GLY A 83 5.46 -15.26 18.13
C GLY A 83 6.86 -14.59 18.13
N LEU A 84 6.99 -13.42 17.51
CA LEU A 84 8.25 -12.65 17.41
C LEU A 84 8.38 -11.56 18.47
N GLY A 85 7.29 -11.18 19.15
CA GLY A 85 7.27 -10.14 20.17
C GLY A 85 5.96 -9.38 20.22
N THR A 86 5.99 -8.17 20.76
CA THR A 86 4.82 -7.28 20.81
C THR A 86 4.49 -6.77 19.41
N LEU A 87 3.29 -7.05 18.92
CA LEU A 87 2.81 -6.50 17.65
C LEU A 87 2.44 -5.03 17.85
N ASP A 88 3.22 -4.13 17.26
CA ASP A 88 3.07 -2.68 17.44
C ASP A 88 2.52 -1.98 16.20
N ILE A 89 2.81 -2.51 15.01
CA ILE A 89 2.46 -1.85 13.75
C ILE A 89 1.82 -2.87 12.80
N TRP A 90 0.66 -2.51 12.24
CA TRP A 90 0.01 -3.26 11.18
C TRP A 90 -0.28 -2.36 9.98
N VAL A 91 0.27 -2.72 8.81
CA VAL A 91 0.07 -1.96 7.56
C VAL A 91 -0.75 -2.77 6.57
N ASN A 92 -1.99 -2.35 6.33
CA ASN A 92 -2.84 -2.86 5.26
C ASN A 92 -2.42 -2.20 3.93
N ASN A 93 -1.45 -2.80 3.25
CA ASN A 93 -0.91 -2.32 1.99
C ASN A 93 -1.34 -3.18 0.79
N ALA A 94 -1.65 -4.46 0.98
CA ALA A 94 -2.08 -5.33 -0.12
C ALA A 94 -3.19 -4.69 -0.95
N GLY A 95 -3.06 -4.73 -2.27
CA GLY A 95 -4.02 -4.11 -3.17
C GLY A 95 -3.99 -4.68 -4.59
N ALA A 96 -5.09 -4.54 -5.30
CA ALA A 96 -5.28 -4.93 -6.69
C ALA A 96 -5.91 -3.77 -7.48
N SER A 97 -5.42 -3.49 -8.70
CA SER A 97 -5.87 -2.35 -9.52
C SER A 97 -7.19 -2.60 -10.28
N GLY A 98 -7.47 -3.84 -10.65
CA GLY A 98 -8.60 -4.16 -11.54
C GLY A 98 -8.37 -3.76 -13.00
N VAL A 99 -9.32 -4.17 -13.86
CA VAL A 99 -9.32 -3.86 -15.28
C VAL A 99 -9.77 -2.42 -15.53
N PHE A 100 -9.06 -1.71 -16.40
CA PHE A 100 -9.40 -0.36 -16.81
C PHE A 100 -10.46 -0.37 -17.91
N GLY A 101 -11.61 0.26 -17.68
CA GLY A 101 -12.69 0.32 -18.64
C GLY A 101 -14.06 0.60 -17.97
N PRO A 102 -15.15 0.66 -18.76
CA PRO A 102 -16.47 0.96 -18.24
C PRO A 102 -17.03 -0.16 -17.36
N THR A 103 -17.79 0.21 -16.35
CA THR A 103 -18.41 -0.73 -15.40
C THR A 103 -19.31 -1.76 -16.08
N ALA A 104 -20.02 -1.35 -17.13
CA ALA A 104 -20.98 -2.21 -17.83
C ALA A 104 -20.34 -3.47 -18.45
N SER A 105 -19.06 -3.44 -18.75
CA SER A 105 -18.31 -4.55 -19.32
C SER A 105 -17.15 -5.03 -18.44
N THR A 106 -17.09 -4.59 -17.18
CA THR A 106 -16.09 -5.08 -16.23
C THR A 106 -16.39 -6.55 -15.88
N PRO A 107 -15.42 -7.48 -16.01
CA PRO A 107 -15.62 -8.86 -15.60
C PRO A 107 -15.94 -8.96 -14.10
N ALA A 108 -16.99 -9.73 -13.76
CA ALA A 108 -17.44 -9.87 -12.38
C ALA A 108 -16.36 -10.44 -11.45
N ASP A 109 -15.56 -11.39 -11.95
CA ASP A 109 -14.46 -12.00 -11.19
C ASP A 109 -13.34 -11.00 -10.93
N ASP A 110 -13.03 -10.11 -11.88
CA ASP A 110 -12.04 -9.06 -11.68
C ASP A 110 -12.52 -8.05 -10.62
N PHE A 111 -13.78 -7.63 -10.71
CA PHE A 111 -14.39 -6.77 -9.68
C PHE A 111 -14.33 -7.43 -8.30
N THR A 112 -14.73 -8.71 -8.21
CA THR A 112 -14.71 -9.50 -6.97
C THR A 112 -13.29 -9.62 -6.42
N ARG A 113 -12.29 -9.85 -7.26
CA ARG A 113 -10.87 -9.90 -6.88
C ARG A 113 -10.41 -8.59 -6.24
N VAL A 114 -10.81 -7.45 -6.80
CA VAL A 114 -10.48 -6.13 -6.23
C VAL A 114 -11.17 -5.94 -4.88
N VAL A 115 -12.45 -6.30 -4.74
CA VAL A 115 -13.20 -6.22 -3.48
C VAL A 115 -12.56 -7.11 -2.41
N ARG A 116 -12.23 -8.36 -2.75
CA ARG A 116 -11.57 -9.28 -1.81
C ARG A 116 -10.24 -8.74 -1.31
N THR A 117 -9.39 -8.25 -2.23
CA THR A 117 -8.05 -7.77 -1.83
C THR A 117 -8.11 -6.43 -1.10
N ASN A 118 -8.82 -5.44 -1.66
CA ASN A 118 -8.75 -4.07 -1.17
C ASN A 118 -9.69 -3.81 0.00
N ILE A 119 -10.89 -4.39 0.00
CA ILE A 119 -11.92 -4.17 1.02
C ILE A 119 -11.82 -5.24 2.11
N LEU A 120 -12.05 -6.52 1.76
CA LEU A 120 -11.99 -7.59 2.76
C LEU A 120 -10.59 -7.72 3.36
N GLY A 121 -9.53 -7.60 2.55
CA GLY A 121 -8.15 -7.65 3.05
C GLY A 121 -7.84 -6.54 4.06
N THR A 122 -8.29 -5.30 3.82
CA THR A 122 -8.14 -4.21 4.78
C THR A 122 -8.99 -4.43 6.04
N PHE A 123 -10.23 -4.92 5.88
CA PHE A 123 -11.11 -5.27 7.00
C PHE A 123 -10.51 -6.38 7.85
N HIS A 124 -10.06 -7.50 7.25
CA HIS A 124 -9.48 -8.62 7.97
C HIS A 124 -8.23 -8.21 8.76
N GLY A 125 -7.29 -7.49 8.12
CA GLY A 125 -6.10 -7.00 8.80
C GLY A 125 -6.42 -6.09 9.97
N SER A 126 -7.38 -5.17 9.82
CA SER A 126 -7.83 -4.30 10.89
C SER A 126 -8.52 -5.09 12.02
N ARG A 127 -9.39 -6.05 11.65
CA ARG A 127 -10.11 -6.93 12.59
C ARG A 127 -9.18 -7.76 13.46
N VAL A 128 -8.04 -8.23 12.94
CA VAL A 128 -7.11 -9.06 13.73
C VAL A 128 -6.12 -8.22 14.54
N ALA A 129 -5.73 -7.04 14.04
CA ALA A 129 -4.76 -6.18 14.72
C ALA A 129 -5.39 -5.38 15.88
N LEU A 130 -6.59 -4.82 15.68
CA LEU A 130 -7.23 -3.95 16.68
C LEU A 130 -7.45 -4.60 18.05
N PRO A 131 -7.95 -5.85 18.20
CA PRO A 131 -8.07 -6.48 19.50
C PRO A 131 -6.74 -6.62 20.24
N VAL A 132 -5.64 -6.89 19.51
CA VAL A 132 -4.28 -6.95 20.07
C VAL A 132 -3.88 -5.58 20.59
N PHE A 133 -4.01 -4.55 19.78
CA PHE A 133 -3.65 -3.17 20.14
C PHE A 133 -4.47 -2.63 21.31
N LEU A 134 -5.79 -2.88 21.30
CA LEU A 134 -6.68 -2.48 22.40
C LEU A 134 -6.31 -3.19 23.71
N GLY A 135 -5.98 -4.49 23.66
CA GLY A 135 -5.52 -5.24 24.82
C GLY A 135 -4.17 -4.75 25.37
N GLN A 136 -3.30 -4.23 24.49
CA GLN A 136 -2.00 -3.66 24.84
C GLN A 136 -2.12 -2.20 25.32
N GLY A 137 -3.19 -1.48 24.97
CA GLY A 137 -3.34 -0.04 25.16
C GLY A 137 -2.47 0.79 24.24
N HIS A 138 -1.89 0.22 23.19
CA HIS A 138 -1.09 0.91 22.17
C HIS A 138 -1.00 0.09 20.87
N GLY A 139 -0.71 0.77 19.78
CA GLY A 139 -0.46 0.17 18.46
C GLY A 139 -0.80 1.12 17.33
N ASP A 140 -0.20 0.89 16.17
CA ASP A 140 -0.36 1.70 14.97
C ASP A 140 -0.99 0.88 13.84
N LEU A 141 -2.22 1.18 13.47
CA LEU A 141 -2.88 0.62 12.29
C LEU A 141 -2.76 1.60 11.12
N VAL A 142 -2.15 1.19 10.02
CA VAL A 142 -1.99 2.03 8.83
C VAL A 142 -2.74 1.42 7.66
N ASN A 143 -3.69 2.16 7.07
CA ASN A 143 -4.40 1.78 5.85
C ASN A 143 -3.89 2.57 4.65
N VAL A 144 -3.46 1.86 3.60
CA VAL A 144 -2.91 2.49 2.39
C VAL A 144 -4.04 2.84 1.43
N TYR A 145 -4.21 4.14 1.21
CA TYR A 145 -5.15 4.71 0.25
C TYR A 145 -4.63 4.59 -1.19
N GLY A 146 -5.30 5.25 -2.12
CA GLY A 146 -4.89 5.31 -3.52
C GLY A 146 -5.76 6.26 -4.31
N HIS A 147 -5.56 6.28 -5.62
CA HIS A 147 -6.35 7.12 -6.52
C HIS A 147 -7.84 6.79 -6.40
N GLY A 148 -8.68 7.81 -6.26
CA GLY A 148 -10.13 7.66 -6.05
C GLY A 148 -10.58 7.74 -4.59
N ASP A 149 -9.67 7.79 -3.61
CA ASP A 149 -10.03 7.89 -2.20
C ASP A 149 -10.78 9.19 -1.83
N GLN A 150 -10.61 10.27 -2.60
CA GLN A 150 -11.29 11.55 -2.39
C GLN A 150 -12.48 11.79 -3.32
N GLY A 151 -12.61 11.06 -4.42
CA GLY A 151 -13.69 11.27 -5.37
C GLY A 151 -13.74 10.21 -6.47
N PRO A 152 -14.77 10.25 -7.32
CA PRO A 152 -14.97 9.26 -8.38
C PRO A 152 -13.87 9.36 -9.46
N VAL A 153 -13.53 8.21 -10.03
CA VAL A 153 -12.60 8.09 -11.15
C VAL A 153 -13.26 7.25 -12.24
N ALA A 154 -13.49 7.84 -13.38
CA ALA A 154 -14.06 7.12 -14.52
C ALA A 154 -13.14 5.98 -14.98
N LEU A 155 -13.72 4.88 -15.43
CA LEU A 155 -13.03 3.70 -15.98
C LEU A 155 -12.18 2.89 -14.98
N GLN A 156 -12.21 3.25 -13.69
CA GLN A 156 -11.52 2.54 -12.60
C GLN A 156 -12.47 2.23 -11.44
N ASN A 157 -13.72 1.92 -11.72
CA ASN A 157 -14.77 1.86 -10.71
C ASN A 157 -14.43 0.89 -9.57
N ALA A 158 -14.01 -0.33 -9.84
CA ALA A 158 -13.66 -1.31 -8.80
C ALA A 158 -12.56 -0.78 -7.87
N TYR A 159 -11.46 -0.27 -8.45
CA TYR A 159 -10.32 0.23 -7.68
C TYR A 159 -10.66 1.53 -6.93
N ALA A 160 -11.17 2.54 -7.63
CA ALA A 160 -11.42 3.85 -7.04
C ALA A 160 -12.45 3.80 -5.92
N SER A 161 -13.56 3.07 -6.11
CA SER A 161 -14.55 2.88 -5.05
C SER A 161 -14.02 2.07 -3.88
N SER A 162 -13.16 1.07 -4.11
CA SER A 162 -12.51 0.36 -3.01
C SER A 162 -11.62 1.29 -2.18
N LYS A 163 -10.87 2.21 -2.82
CA LYS A 163 -10.01 3.17 -2.11
C LYS A 163 -10.80 4.25 -1.37
N ARG A 164 -11.98 4.63 -1.89
CA ARG A 164 -12.94 5.48 -1.17
C ARG A 164 -13.48 4.78 0.07
N TRP A 165 -13.84 3.48 -0.05
CA TRP A 165 -14.26 2.66 1.07
C TRP A 165 -13.16 2.57 2.14
N VAL A 166 -11.92 2.25 1.76
CA VAL A 166 -10.78 2.17 2.69
C VAL A 166 -10.60 3.47 3.47
N ARG A 167 -10.73 4.62 2.79
CA ARG A 167 -10.64 5.92 3.46
C ARG A 167 -11.76 6.09 4.50
N GLN A 168 -13.02 5.90 4.11
CA GLN A 168 -14.16 6.02 5.02
C GLN A 168 -14.03 5.06 6.21
N PHE A 169 -13.65 3.82 5.96
CA PHE A 169 -13.41 2.80 6.98
C PHE A 169 -12.32 3.24 7.96
N THR A 170 -11.20 3.79 7.48
CA THR A 170 -10.12 4.29 8.32
C THR A 170 -10.57 5.45 9.20
N GLU A 171 -11.35 6.38 8.65
CA GLU A 171 -11.90 7.51 9.41
C GLU A 171 -12.84 7.02 10.53
N THR A 172 -13.67 6.00 10.25
CA THR A 172 -14.54 5.36 11.26
C THR A 172 -13.71 4.68 12.36
N LEU A 173 -12.72 3.86 12.00
CA LEU A 173 -11.85 3.20 12.97
C LEU A 173 -11.11 4.20 13.86
N ARG A 174 -10.75 5.36 13.33
CA ARG A 174 -10.11 6.44 14.12
C ARG A 174 -11.05 6.98 15.19
N LEU A 175 -12.35 7.12 14.87
CA LEU A 175 -13.35 7.52 15.85
C LEU A 175 -13.57 6.44 16.93
N GLU A 176 -13.63 5.18 16.53
CA GLU A 176 -13.80 4.04 17.44
C GLU A 176 -12.59 3.82 18.37
N SER A 177 -11.38 4.17 17.89
CA SER A 177 -10.14 4.02 18.66
C SER A 177 -9.78 5.26 19.48
N LYS A 178 -10.64 6.28 19.51
CA LYS A 178 -10.39 7.50 20.29
C LYS A 178 -10.22 7.15 21.77
N ASP A 179 -9.22 7.76 22.38
CA ASP A 179 -8.91 7.63 23.83
C ASP A 179 -8.50 6.21 24.29
N THR A 180 -8.16 5.31 23.33
CA THR A 180 -7.76 3.91 23.64
C THR A 180 -6.22 3.71 23.65
N GLY A 181 -5.44 4.71 23.25
CA GLY A 181 -4.00 4.58 23.01
C GLY A 181 -3.66 3.96 21.64
N VAL A 182 -4.64 3.44 20.90
CA VAL A 182 -4.46 2.91 19.55
C VAL A 182 -4.53 4.03 18.52
N ARG A 183 -3.56 4.11 17.61
CA ARG A 183 -3.52 5.10 16.54
C ARG A 183 -3.90 4.48 15.20
N VAL A 184 -4.81 5.12 14.49
CA VAL A 184 -5.26 4.67 13.16
C VAL A 184 -4.91 5.72 12.12
N HIS A 185 -4.11 5.32 11.13
CA HIS A 185 -3.52 6.22 10.14
C HIS A 185 -4.00 5.91 8.73
N GLY A 186 -4.11 6.96 7.91
CA GLY A 186 -4.31 6.87 6.47
C GLY A 186 -3.05 7.29 5.72
N LEU A 187 -2.59 6.47 4.77
CA LEU A 187 -1.44 6.80 3.94
C LEU A 187 -1.83 6.80 2.46
N ASN A 188 -1.85 7.98 1.82
CA ASN A 188 -1.92 8.06 0.36
C ASN A 188 -0.52 8.33 -0.19
N PRO A 189 0.15 7.30 -0.75
CA PRO A 189 1.52 7.41 -1.23
C PRO A 189 1.66 8.17 -2.56
N GLY A 190 0.55 8.63 -3.14
CA GLY A 190 0.55 9.26 -4.45
C GLY A 190 0.78 8.27 -5.59
N LEU A 191 1.51 8.70 -6.61
CA LEU A 191 1.79 7.88 -7.80
C LEU A 191 3.13 7.17 -7.64
N VAL A 192 3.09 5.87 -7.35
CA VAL A 192 4.28 5.05 -7.08
C VAL A 192 4.62 4.18 -8.29
N MET A 193 5.86 4.25 -8.74
CA MET A 193 6.38 3.46 -9.85
C MET A 193 6.59 2.00 -9.42
N THR A 194 5.56 1.19 -9.58
CA THR A 194 5.52 -0.24 -9.23
C THR A 194 4.98 -1.04 -10.42
N ASP A 195 5.10 -2.36 -10.36
CA ASP A 195 4.52 -3.27 -11.36
C ASP A 195 3.01 -3.05 -11.56
N MET A 196 2.29 -2.72 -10.48
CA MET A 196 0.87 -2.42 -10.53
C MET A 196 0.54 -1.24 -11.46
N LEU A 197 1.44 -0.26 -11.54
CA LEU A 197 1.31 0.89 -12.44
C LEU A 197 1.91 0.60 -13.82
N GLY A 198 2.96 -0.22 -13.88
CA GLY A 198 3.65 -0.60 -15.12
C GLY A 198 2.84 -1.58 -15.99
N HIS A 199 1.98 -2.40 -15.38
CA HIS A 199 1.18 -3.42 -16.08
C HIS A 199 -0.31 -3.12 -15.87
N VAL A 200 -0.97 -2.57 -16.87
CA VAL A 200 -2.39 -2.22 -16.82
C VAL A 200 -3.17 -3.09 -17.80
N THR A 201 -4.16 -3.81 -17.29
CA THR A 201 -5.12 -4.51 -18.16
C THR A 201 -6.24 -3.56 -18.54
N SER A 202 -6.49 -3.37 -19.84
CA SER A 202 -7.55 -2.51 -20.36
C SER A 202 -8.62 -3.34 -21.06
N GLN A 203 -9.88 -2.90 -20.99
CA GLN A 203 -10.92 -3.39 -21.86
C GLN A 203 -10.65 -2.91 -23.30
N PRO A 204 -11.08 -3.72 -24.33
CA PRO A 204 -10.90 -3.35 -25.72
C PRO A 204 -11.47 -1.96 -26.06
N GLY A 205 -10.69 -1.17 -26.79
CA GLY A 205 -11.07 0.19 -27.22
C GLY A 205 -10.82 1.30 -26.19
N TYR A 206 -10.38 0.99 -24.95
CA TYR A 206 -10.10 1.98 -23.90
C TYR A 206 -8.61 2.21 -23.65
N GLU A 207 -7.72 1.44 -24.24
CA GLU A 207 -6.27 1.54 -24.13
C GLU A 207 -5.73 2.92 -24.55
N HIS A 208 -6.40 3.57 -25.50
CA HIS A 208 -6.02 4.92 -25.94
C HIS A 208 -6.10 5.98 -24.83
N ARG A 209 -6.98 5.77 -23.84
CA ARG A 209 -7.12 6.65 -22.67
C ARG A 209 -5.92 6.60 -21.73
N LEU A 210 -5.10 5.54 -21.83
CA LEU A 210 -3.90 5.35 -21.00
C LEU A 210 -2.66 6.00 -21.59
N ARG A 211 -2.72 6.52 -22.86
CA ARG A 211 -1.55 7.12 -23.54
C ARG A 211 -0.91 8.29 -22.78
N GLY A 212 -1.72 9.04 -22.01
CA GLY A 212 -1.22 10.15 -21.17
C GLY A 212 -0.57 9.71 -19.86
N LEU A 213 -0.74 8.44 -19.44
CA LEU A 213 -0.28 7.96 -18.15
C LEU A 213 1.24 8.04 -18.00
N GLN A 214 2.01 7.79 -19.06
CA GLN A 214 3.47 7.93 -19.06
C GLN A 214 3.93 9.35 -18.73
N VAL A 215 3.25 10.36 -19.26
CA VAL A 215 3.52 11.77 -18.96
C VAL A 215 3.21 12.07 -17.49
N VAL A 216 2.07 11.59 -17.01
CA VAL A 216 1.64 11.75 -15.61
C VAL A 216 2.66 11.11 -14.67
N VAL A 217 3.11 9.88 -14.97
CA VAL A 217 4.14 9.18 -14.20
C VAL A 217 5.48 9.93 -14.24
N GLY A 218 5.87 10.46 -15.39
CA GLY A 218 7.09 11.26 -15.53
C GLY A 218 7.08 12.54 -14.70
N LEU A 219 5.92 13.18 -14.57
CA LEU A 219 5.77 14.42 -13.80
C LEU A 219 5.65 14.17 -12.29
N TRP A 220 4.93 13.15 -11.87
CA TRP A 220 4.53 12.98 -10.47
C TRP A 220 4.91 11.63 -9.87
N GLY A 221 5.36 10.68 -10.68
CA GLY A 221 5.80 9.38 -10.21
C GLY A 221 7.00 9.47 -9.27
N GLN A 222 7.02 8.62 -8.27
CA GLN A 222 8.12 8.48 -7.33
C GLN A 222 8.51 7.02 -7.13
N SER A 223 9.73 6.81 -6.62
CA SER A 223 10.19 5.46 -6.31
C SER A 223 9.40 4.86 -5.14
N PRO A 224 9.31 3.53 -5.02
CA PRO A 224 8.74 2.89 -3.85
C PRO A 224 9.40 3.33 -2.54
N ASP A 225 10.72 3.51 -2.52
CA ASP A 225 11.46 3.93 -1.33
C ASP A 225 11.09 5.37 -0.90
N ASP A 226 10.95 6.30 -1.85
CA ASP A 226 10.51 7.66 -1.53
C ASP A 226 9.05 7.68 -1.04
N ALA A 227 8.19 6.86 -1.65
CA ALA A 227 6.79 6.74 -1.29
C ALA A 227 6.56 6.09 0.10
N ALA A 228 7.50 5.27 0.55
CA ALA A 228 7.46 4.62 1.87
C ALA A 228 7.91 5.53 3.02
N ARG A 229 8.72 6.57 2.76
CA ARG A 229 9.28 7.44 3.81
C ARG A 229 8.26 8.04 4.79
N PRO A 230 7.07 8.50 4.34
CA PRO A 230 6.08 9.07 5.24
C PRO A 230 5.52 8.11 6.27
N LEU A 231 5.57 6.79 6.01
CA LEU A 231 5.11 5.77 6.95
C LEU A 231 5.78 5.91 8.31
N LEU A 232 7.09 6.19 8.33
CA LEU A 232 7.83 6.33 9.57
C LEU A 232 7.32 7.51 10.41
N ALA A 233 7.05 8.65 9.76
CA ALA A 233 6.47 9.80 10.46
C ALA A 233 5.08 9.48 11.03
N LEU A 234 4.25 8.71 10.33
CA LEU A 234 2.94 8.29 10.83
C LEU A 234 3.05 7.46 12.11
N VAL A 235 3.91 6.44 12.13
CA VAL A 235 4.02 5.50 13.27
C VAL A 235 4.90 6.04 14.42
N THR A 236 5.53 7.20 14.26
CA THR A 236 6.35 7.85 15.32
C THR A 236 5.78 9.19 15.80
N SER A 237 4.62 9.60 15.30
CA SER A 237 3.95 10.84 15.70
C SER A 237 2.43 10.66 15.74
N ASP A 238 1.72 11.66 16.22
CA ASP A 238 0.25 11.67 16.26
C ASP A 238 -0.39 12.07 14.92
N THR A 239 0.37 12.05 13.83
CA THR A 239 -0.13 12.38 12.49
C THR A 239 -1.16 11.37 12.03
N ALA A 240 -2.40 11.79 11.85
CA ALA A 240 -3.50 10.91 11.48
C ALA A 240 -3.50 10.50 10.00
N GLU A 241 -3.03 11.36 9.10
CA GLU A 241 -3.05 11.10 7.66
C GLU A 241 -1.85 11.75 6.96
N PHE A 242 -1.31 11.05 5.98
CA PHE A 242 -0.36 11.61 5.02
C PHE A 242 -0.89 11.46 3.59
N ARG A 243 -0.71 12.51 2.79
CA ARG A 243 -1.03 12.54 1.37
C ARG A 243 0.10 13.17 0.57
N ASP A 244 0.65 12.41 -0.36
CA ASP A 244 1.76 12.86 -1.20
C ASP A 244 1.34 13.92 -2.24
N LEU A 245 0.31 13.60 -3.04
CA LEU A 245 -0.13 14.49 -4.13
C LEU A 245 -1.19 15.49 -3.62
N THR A 246 -0.72 16.55 -2.96
CA THR A 246 -1.50 17.76 -2.71
C THR A 246 -1.38 18.73 -3.91
N LYS A 247 -2.26 19.73 -4.00
CA LYS A 247 -2.16 20.77 -5.05
C LYS A 247 -0.76 21.39 -5.09
N THR A 248 -0.20 21.69 -3.91
CA THR A 248 1.14 22.28 -3.77
C THR A 248 2.22 21.32 -4.24
N THR A 249 2.22 20.06 -3.81
CA THR A 249 3.23 19.07 -4.21
C THR A 249 3.13 18.73 -5.68
N MET A 250 1.94 18.74 -6.28
CA MET A 250 1.75 18.55 -7.72
C MET A 250 2.43 19.66 -8.51
N VAL A 251 2.20 20.92 -8.15
CA VAL A 251 2.83 22.07 -8.86
C VAL A 251 4.35 22.03 -8.68
N THR A 252 4.83 21.97 -7.45
CA THR A 252 6.28 22.03 -7.17
C THR A 252 7.04 20.84 -7.76
N ARG A 253 6.51 19.62 -7.65
CA ARG A 253 7.12 18.41 -8.23
C ARG A 253 7.05 18.44 -9.75
N GLY A 254 5.93 18.86 -10.34
CA GLY A 254 5.76 19.00 -11.78
C GLY A 254 6.80 19.95 -12.37
N VAL A 255 6.92 21.17 -11.84
CA VAL A 255 7.91 22.16 -12.27
C VAL A 255 9.34 21.61 -12.13
N ARG A 256 9.69 21.07 -10.97
CA ARG A 256 11.02 20.48 -10.74
C ARG A 256 11.35 19.38 -11.75
N ASN A 257 10.41 18.49 -12.04
CA ASN A 257 10.63 17.35 -12.92
C ASN A 257 10.67 17.76 -14.41
N VAL A 258 9.95 18.81 -14.80
CA VAL A 258 10.09 19.44 -16.13
C VAL A 258 11.50 20.02 -16.29
N LEU A 259 11.95 20.84 -15.32
CA LEU A 259 13.28 21.45 -15.33
C LEU A 259 14.40 20.39 -15.31
N ALA A 260 14.21 19.28 -14.61
CA ALA A 260 15.16 18.16 -14.58
C ALA A 260 15.13 17.28 -15.84
N GLY A 261 14.35 17.63 -16.86
CA GLY A 261 14.25 16.88 -18.12
C GLY A 261 13.60 15.51 -18.00
N ARG A 262 12.88 15.23 -16.89
CA ARG A 262 12.23 13.92 -16.65
C ARG A 262 11.13 13.62 -17.65
N LEU A 263 10.48 14.61 -18.26
CA LEU A 263 9.50 14.41 -19.34
C LEU A 263 10.11 13.67 -20.56
N ARG A 264 11.36 13.95 -20.90
CA ARG A 264 12.05 13.25 -22.00
C ARG A 264 12.37 11.79 -21.66
N ARG A 265 12.51 11.47 -20.36
CA ARG A 265 12.74 10.11 -19.87
C ARG A 265 11.42 9.34 -19.64
N ALA A 266 10.34 10.04 -19.32
CA ALA A 266 9.01 9.46 -19.11
C ALA A 266 8.48 8.71 -20.33
N ASN A 267 8.74 9.25 -21.54
CA ASN A 267 8.39 8.58 -22.80
C ASN A 267 9.14 7.24 -23.03
N ARG A 268 10.11 6.91 -22.18
CA ARG A 268 10.87 5.65 -22.22
C ARG A 268 10.48 4.67 -21.10
N MET A 269 9.55 5.05 -20.19
CA MET A 269 9.06 4.08 -19.19
C MET A 269 8.16 3.05 -19.91
N PRO A 270 8.46 1.78 -19.77
CA PRO A 270 7.59 0.74 -20.31
C PRO A 270 6.26 0.80 -19.53
N LEU A 271 5.19 1.20 -20.20
CA LEU A 271 3.82 0.96 -19.78
C LEU A 271 3.33 -0.20 -20.62
N ASP A 272 3.21 -1.34 -20.00
CA ASP A 272 2.65 -2.54 -20.63
C ASP A 272 1.14 -2.49 -20.46
N VAL A 273 0.42 -2.33 -21.58
CA VAL A 273 -1.04 -2.33 -21.60
C VAL A 273 -1.50 -3.60 -22.27
N THR A 274 -1.95 -4.55 -21.48
CA THR A 274 -2.58 -5.77 -21.96
C THR A 274 -4.05 -5.49 -22.23
N VAL A 275 -4.53 -5.82 -23.45
CA VAL A 275 -5.96 -5.74 -23.76
C VAL A 275 -6.63 -7.03 -23.35
N LEU A 276 -7.74 -6.93 -22.62
CA LEU A 276 -8.50 -8.09 -22.16
C LEU A 276 -9.04 -8.88 -23.37
N ASP A 277 -8.78 -10.19 -23.40
CA ASP A 277 -9.42 -11.06 -24.38
C ASP A 277 -10.89 -11.26 -24.00
N THR A 278 -11.79 -10.93 -24.90
CA THR A 278 -13.26 -11.03 -24.71
C THR A 278 -13.85 -12.31 -25.31
N ARG A 279 -13.02 -13.33 -25.60
CA ARG A 279 -13.52 -14.62 -26.11
C ARG A 279 -14.09 -15.49 -25.01
#